data_a1bb0e0fb1421764152c6e20d7b9aa96
#
_entry.id   a1bb0e0fb1421764152c6e20d7b9aa96
#
_cell.length_a   1.000
_cell.length_b   1.000
_cell.length_c   1.000
_cell.angle_alpha   90.00
_cell.angle_beta   90.00
_cell.angle_gamma   90.00
#
_symmetry.space_group_name_H-M   'P 1'
#
loop_
_entity.id
_entity.type
_entity.pdbx_description
1 polymer ?
#
loop_
_entity_poly.entity_id
_entity_poly.type
_entity_poly.pdbx_seq_one_letter_code
_entity_poly.pdbx_strand_id
1 'polypeptide(L)'
;MRISFISGLLILILASCSFCQNGKTLPLRLTNALVRPLLCYNQNTLSFQLKPEYDHLRIPFSNSEKKIVPKGDNYGCNMISTDGRYYPVATYKYKGGQAYKLIVYHITGDSDTDILVTQLNSYKQDSLIDALILEMNFTFETQIYSRYSVNDSVAVIDRYEVNDILYDEESGDILGTKSKPDTVVHRSVYKIINGRFVKKQDKRIM
;
A
#
# COMPACT_ATOMS: atom_id res chain seq x y z
N MET A 1 -12.12 59.32 10.27
CA MET A 1 -11.02 58.39 9.94
C MET A 1 -11.62 56.97 9.99
N ARG A 2 -12.02 56.41 8.84
CA ARG A 2 -12.65 55.10 8.73
C ARG A 2 -11.59 54.07 8.33
N ILE A 3 -11.31 53.13 9.20
CA ILE A 3 -10.41 52.01 8.94
C ILE A 3 -11.27 50.85 8.43
N SER A 4 -11.16 50.55 7.13
CA SER A 4 -11.79 49.41 6.49
C SER A 4 -10.96 48.16 6.79
N PHE A 5 -11.51 47.22 7.53
CA PHE A 5 -10.98 45.89 7.66
C PHE A 5 -11.33 45.08 6.41
N ILE A 6 -10.33 44.80 5.59
CA ILE A 6 -10.42 43.83 4.50
C ILE A 6 -10.26 42.47 5.12
N SER A 7 -11.38 41.75 5.31
CA SER A 7 -11.39 40.34 5.62
C SER A 7 -10.89 39.53 4.41
N GLY A 8 -9.64 39.14 4.44
CA GLY A 8 -9.08 38.18 3.49
C GLY A 8 -9.71 36.80 3.73
N LEU A 9 -10.68 36.45 2.91
CA LEU A 9 -11.25 35.09 2.85
C LEU A 9 -10.18 34.16 2.25
N LEU A 10 -9.43 33.51 3.12
CA LEU A 10 -8.49 32.45 2.74
C LEU A 10 -9.32 31.22 2.33
N ILE A 11 -9.59 31.09 1.03
CA ILE A 11 -10.18 29.89 0.45
C ILE A 11 -9.11 28.79 0.56
N LEU A 12 -9.19 27.98 1.61
CA LEU A 12 -8.51 26.69 1.69
C LEU A 12 -9.13 25.82 0.60
N ILE A 13 -8.47 25.73 -0.55
CA ILE A 13 -8.74 24.70 -1.53
C ILE A 13 -8.27 23.38 -0.90
N LEU A 14 -9.21 22.72 -0.23
CA LEU A 14 -9.09 21.31 0.08
C LEU A 14 -9.04 20.59 -1.27
N ALA A 15 -7.83 20.32 -1.74
CA ALA A 15 -7.60 19.37 -2.80
C ALA A 15 -7.98 17.99 -2.26
N SER A 16 -9.30 17.75 -2.12
CA SER A 16 -9.84 16.41 -2.12
C SER A 16 -9.50 15.86 -3.49
N CYS A 17 -8.47 15.00 -3.57
CA CYS A 17 -8.13 14.19 -4.73
C CYS A 17 -9.24 13.16 -4.99
N SER A 18 -10.47 13.64 -5.12
CA SER A 18 -11.53 12.93 -5.79
C SER A 18 -11.29 13.12 -7.28
N PHE A 19 -10.43 12.27 -7.88
CA PHE A 19 -10.40 12.09 -9.32
C PHE A 19 -11.71 11.41 -9.76
N CYS A 20 -12.81 12.11 -9.53
CA CYS A 20 -14.10 11.79 -10.12
C CYS A 20 -14.20 12.59 -11.42
N GLN A 21 -13.45 12.20 -12.45
CA GLN A 21 -13.66 12.74 -13.79
C GLN A 21 -14.91 12.10 -14.38
N ASN A 22 -15.92 12.94 -14.58
CA ASN A 22 -17.15 12.60 -15.27
C ASN A 22 -16.85 11.96 -16.64
N GLY A 23 -17.16 10.67 -16.79
CA GLY A 23 -17.45 10.02 -18.05
C GLY A 23 -16.31 9.46 -18.87
N LYS A 24 -15.04 9.72 -18.59
CA LYS A 24 -13.91 9.04 -19.25
C LYS A 24 -13.32 7.98 -18.31
N THR A 25 -13.40 6.74 -18.71
CA THR A 25 -12.65 5.65 -18.07
C THR A 25 -11.15 5.89 -18.29
N LEU A 26 -10.47 6.39 -17.28
CA LEU A 26 -9.01 6.46 -17.32
C LEU A 26 -8.45 5.05 -17.19
N PRO A 27 -7.42 4.68 -17.97
CA PRO A 27 -6.77 3.40 -17.79
C PRO A 27 -6.18 3.30 -16.37
N LEU A 28 -6.31 2.12 -15.75
CA LEU A 28 -5.67 1.84 -14.47
C LEU A 28 -4.15 1.94 -14.65
N ARG A 29 -3.52 2.86 -13.93
CA ARG A 29 -2.07 3.02 -13.90
C ARG A 29 -1.65 3.33 -12.47
N LEU A 30 -1.14 2.31 -11.77
CA LEU A 30 -0.70 2.42 -10.39
C LEU A 30 0.77 2.06 -10.27
N THR A 31 1.48 2.86 -9.50
CA THR A 31 2.86 2.58 -9.06
C THR A 31 3.03 3.11 -7.64
N ASN A 32 4.15 2.77 -6.99
CA ASN A 32 4.51 3.32 -5.68
C ASN A 32 4.51 4.86 -5.64
N ALA A 33 4.67 5.55 -6.77
CA ALA A 33 4.67 7.01 -6.83
C ALA A 33 3.37 7.65 -6.32
N LEU A 34 2.25 6.92 -6.31
CA LEU A 34 0.98 7.41 -5.76
C LEU A 34 0.92 7.37 -4.23
N VAL A 35 1.63 6.44 -3.62
CA VAL A 35 1.60 6.22 -2.16
C VAL A 35 2.73 6.94 -1.46
N ARG A 36 3.94 6.92 -2.02
CA ARG A 36 5.14 7.51 -1.39
C ARG A 36 4.98 8.94 -0.85
N PRO A 37 4.33 9.90 -1.54
CA PRO A 37 4.15 11.25 -1.02
C PRO A 37 3.30 11.33 0.26
N LEU A 38 2.49 10.29 0.52
CA LEU A 38 1.60 10.21 1.69
C LEU A 38 2.31 9.68 2.94
N LEU A 39 3.53 9.16 2.78
CA LEU A 39 4.26 8.46 3.82
C LEU A 39 5.34 9.33 4.45
N CYS A 40 5.64 9.07 5.73
CA CYS A 40 6.84 9.50 6.44
C CYS A 40 7.54 8.28 7.02
N TYR A 41 8.85 8.38 7.18
CA TYR A 41 9.64 7.34 7.84
C TYR A 41 9.73 7.62 9.33
N ASN A 42 9.41 6.62 10.15
CA ASN A 42 9.53 6.67 11.59
C ASN A 42 10.83 5.97 12.01
N GLN A 43 11.78 6.74 12.54
CA GLN A 43 13.08 6.21 12.97
C GLN A 43 12.99 5.30 14.19
N ASN A 44 11.96 5.46 15.03
CA ASN A 44 11.81 4.64 16.24
C ASN A 44 11.31 3.23 15.93
N THR A 45 10.42 3.10 14.94
CA THR A 45 9.86 1.81 14.52
C THR A 45 10.54 1.27 13.26
N LEU A 46 11.49 2.00 12.69
CA LEU A 46 12.18 1.67 11.43
C LEU A 46 11.20 1.33 10.29
N SER A 47 10.05 1.98 10.29
CA SER A 47 8.95 1.69 9.36
C SER A 47 8.43 2.95 8.67
N PHE A 48 7.81 2.77 7.50
CA PHE A 48 7.03 3.82 6.87
C PHE A 48 5.63 3.86 7.46
N GLN A 49 5.14 5.06 7.73
CA GLN A 49 3.81 5.31 8.26
C GLN A 49 3.08 6.34 7.41
N LEU A 50 1.75 6.29 7.43
CA LEU A 50 0.93 7.36 6.86
C LEU A 50 1.21 8.65 7.64
N LYS A 51 1.44 9.77 6.93
CA LYS A 51 1.68 11.07 7.58
C LYS A 51 0.47 11.45 8.45
N PRO A 52 0.69 12.04 9.64
CA PRO A 52 -0.38 12.36 10.60
C PRO A 52 -1.51 13.22 10.04
N GLU A 53 -1.20 14.10 9.07
CA GLU A 53 -2.23 14.94 8.42
C GLU A 53 -3.29 14.14 7.66
N TYR A 54 -3.04 12.87 7.32
CA TYR A 54 -4.01 11.99 6.63
C TYR A 54 -4.80 11.09 7.57
N ASP A 55 -4.45 11.03 8.84
CA ASP A 55 -5.05 10.08 9.80
C ASP A 55 -6.56 10.31 9.97
N HIS A 56 -7.00 11.56 10.00
CA HIS A 56 -8.42 11.93 10.12
C HIS A 56 -9.26 11.54 8.88
N LEU A 57 -8.62 11.25 7.74
CA LEU A 57 -9.26 10.85 6.49
C LEU A 57 -9.42 9.32 6.36
N ARG A 58 -8.94 8.56 7.35
CA ARG A 58 -9.08 7.10 7.36
C ARG A 58 -10.53 6.70 7.59
N ILE A 59 -11.00 5.73 6.82
CA ILE A 59 -12.37 5.22 6.88
C ILE A 59 -12.38 3.76 7.36
N PRO A 60 -13.45 3.30 8.01
CA PRO A 60 -13.52 1.91 8.47
C PRO A 60 -13.64 0.93 7.30
N PHE A 61 -13.08 -0.27 7.48
CA PHE A 61 -13.36 -1.39 6.58
C PHE A 61 -14.84 -1.77 6.66
N SER A 62 -15.47 -1.95 5.52
CA SER A 62 -16.81 -2.51 5.42
C SER A 62 -16.83 -4.00 5.80
N ASN A 63 -18.02 -4.53 6.10
CA ASN A 63 -18.17 -5.96 6.41
C ASN A 63 -17.77 -6.87 5.24
N SER A 64 -17.92 -6.42 3.99
CA SER A 64 -17.48 -7.17 2.82
C SER A 64 -15.95 -7.15 2.68
N GLU A 65 -15.31 -6.01 2.96
CA GLU A 65 -13.85 -5.88 2.91
C GLU A 65 -13.15 -6.75 3.99
N LYS A 66 -13.76 -6.88 5.17
CA LYS A 66 -13.23 -7.71 6.27
C LYS A 66 -13.28 -9.22 5.98
N LYS A 67 -14.12 -9.67 5.05
CA LYS A 67 -14.31 -11.09 4.76
C LYS A 67 -13.36 -11.63 3.70
N ILE A 68 -12.75 -10.78 2.90
CA ILE A 68 -11.85 -11.20 1.82
C ILE A 68 -10.42 -11.26 2.35
N VAL A 69 -9.78 -12.41 2.17
CA VAL A 69 -8.34 -12.56 2.36
C VAL A 69 -7.66 -12.07 1.08
N PRO A 70 -6.86 -10.99 1.15
CA PRO A 70 -6.17 -10.48 -0.01
C PRO A 70 -5.17 -11.51 -0.56
N LYS A 71 -5.06 -11.56 -1.88
CA LYS A 71 -4.00 -12.29 -2.58
C LYS A 71 -2.67 -11.56 -2.46
N GLY A 72 -1.59 -12.26 -2.72
CA GLY A 72 -0.24 -11.74 -2.59
C GLY A 72 0.48 -12.39 -1.42
N ASP A 73 1.64 -11.86 -1.10
CA ASP A 73 2.41 -12.29 0.05
C ASP A 73 1.95 -11.53 1.29
N ASN A 74 1.44 -12.25 2.26
CA ASN A 74 0.90 -11.69 3.50
C ASN A 74 1.71 -12.10 4.74
N TYR A 75 2.79 -12.87 4.56
CA TYR A 75 3.64 -13.35 5.66
C TYR A 75 2.87 -14.00 6.81
N GLY A 76 1.70 -14.58 6.53
CA GLY A 76 0.83 -15.17 7.56
C GLY A 76 0.14 -14.16 8.48
N CYS A 77 0.33 -12.86 8.26
CA CYS A 77 -0.25 -11.83 9.09
C CYS A 77 -1.77 -11.71 8.92
N ASN A 78 -2.45 -11.28 9.98
CA ASN A 78 -3.85 -10.87 9.88
C ASN A 78 -3.93 -9.57 9.07
N MET A 79 -4.58 -9.63 7.92
CA MET A 79 -4.68 -8.51 6.98
C MET A 79 -5.75 -7.48 7.33
N ILE A 80 -6.39 -7.59 8.48
CA ILE A 80 -7.29 -6.55 8.99
C ILE A 80 -6.45 -5.55 9.78
N SER A 81 -6.51 -4.25 9.38
CA SER A 81 -5.90 -3.16 10.14
C SER A 81 -6.25 -3.25 11.63
N THR A 82 -5.26 -3.03 12.52
CA THR A 82 -5.39 -3.08 13.98
C THR A 82 -6.53 -2.22 14.51
N ASP A 83 -6.76 -1.05 13.92
CA ASP A 83 -7.86 -0.14 14.27
C ASP A 83 -9.09 -0.30 13.35
N GLY A 84 -9.06 -1.27 12.42
CA GLY A 84 -10.13 -1.54 11.48
C GLY A 84 -10.36 -0.42 10.45
N ARG A 85 -9.36 0.42 10.17
CA ARG A 85 -9.44 1.59 9.29
C ARG A 85 -8.34 1.58 8.24
N TYR A 86 -8.62 2.21 7.08
CA TYR A 86 -7.65 2.42 6.00
C TYR A 86 -7.77 3.83 5.42
N TYR A 87 -6.72 4.29 4.75
CA TYR A 87 -6.71 5.51 3.96
C TYR A 87 -6.97 5.18 2.49
N PRO A 88 -8.02 5.75 1.86
CA PRO A 88 -8.29 5.56 0.43
C PRO A 88 -7.39 6.49 -0.39
N VAL A 89 -6.41 5.92 -1.09
CA VAL A 89 -5.44 6.69 -1.91
C VAL A 89 -6.07 7.14 -3.22
N ALA A 90 -6.72 6.20 -3.94
CA ALA A 90 -7.32 6.47 -5.24
C ALA A 90 -8.46 5.50 -5.54
N THR A 91 -9.44 5.96 -6.32
CA THR A 91 -10.54 5.12 -6.82
C THR A 91 -10.68 5.30 -8.33
N TYR A 92 -10.71 4.17 -9.06
CA TYR A 92 -10.88 4.09 -10.50
C TYR A 92 -12.22 3.43 -10.79
N LYS A 93 -13.10 4.12 -11.51
CA LYS A 93 -14.43 3.61 -11.88
C LYS A 93 -14.48 3.34 -13.38
N TYR A 94 -15.06 2.20 -13.75
CA TYR A 94 -15.20 1.74 -15.13
C TYR A 94 -16.67 1.54 -15.50
N LYS A 95 -16.93 1.44 -16.80
CA LYS A 95 -18.27 1.09 -17.29
C LYS A 95 -18.67 -0.30 -16.77
N GLY A 96 -19.98 -0.52 -16.59
CA GLY A 96 -20.50 -1.80 -16.09
C GLY A 96 -20.36 -2.02 -14.57
N GLY A 97 -20.09 -0.95 -13.81
CA GLY A 97 -20.01 -1.01 -12.33
C GLY A 97 -18.74 -1.65 -11.80
N GLN A 98 -17.71 -1.82 -12.64
CA GLN A 98 -16.37 -2.23 -12.18
C GLN A 98 -15.65 -1.04 -11.56
N ALA A 99 -14.99 -1.25 -10.43
CA ALA A 99 -14.13 -0.24 -9.79
C ALA A 99 -12.92 -0.87 -9.11
N TYR A 100 -11.84 -0.09 -9.00
CA TYR A 100 -10.67 -0.43 -8.20
C TYR A 100 -10.40 0.66 -7.19
N LYS A 101 -10.04 0.28 -5.97
CA LYS A 101 -9.67 1.19 -4.90
C LYS A 101 -8.29 0.82 -4.37
N LEU A 102 -7.35 1.76 -4.44
CA LEU A 102 -6.03 1.65 -3.81
C LEU A 102 -6.16 2.16 -2.38
N ILE A 103 -5.76 1.35 -1.41
CA ILE A 103 -5.84 1.67 0.01
C ILE A 103 -4.51 1.44 0.70
N VAL A 104 -4.30 2.16 1.80
CA VAL A 104 -3.15 2.00 2.70
C VAL A 104 -3.64 1.87 4.13
N TYR A 105 -3.07 0.93 4.88
CA TYR A 105 -3.39 0.71 6.29
C TYR A 105 -2.22 0.06 7.02
N HIS A 106 -2.29 0.04 8.35
CA HIS A 106 -1.30 -0.60 9.22
C HIS A 106 -1.86 -1.88 9.83
N ILE A 107 -1.00 -2.87 9.96
CA ILE A 107 -1.24 -4.06 10.76
C ILE A 107 -0.06 -4.25 11.72
N THR A 108 -0.29 -4.99 12.78
CA THR A 108 0.77 -5.44 13.69
C THR A 108 1.15 -6.86 13.30
N GLY A 109 2.42 -7.06 13.00
CA GLY A 109 3.01 -8.37 12.77
C GLY A 109 3.52 -9.00 14.06
N ASP A 110 4.34 -10.03 13.91
CA ASP A 110 5.00 -10.67 15.03
C ASP A 110 5.94 -9.69 15.75
N SER A 111 6.10 -9.87 17.07
CA SER A 111 6.94 -9.02 17.94
C SER A 111 6.57 -7.53 17.86
N ASP A 112 5.27 -7.22 17.72
CA ASP A 112 4.74 -5.86 17.60
C ASP A 112 5.31 -5.06 16.43
N THR A 113 5.80 -5.74 15.38
CA THR A 113 6.32 -5.10 14.17
C THR A 113 5.21 -4.32 13.47
N ASP A 114 5.43 -3.02 13.25
CA ASP A 114 4.51 -2.16 12.51
C ASP A 114 4.69 -2.37 11.00
N ILE A 115 3.64 -2.83 10.34
CA ILE A 115 3.64 -3.18 8.92
C ILE A 115 2.69 -2.26 8.17
N LEU A 116 3.24 -1.50 7.22
CA LEU A 116 2.44 -0.70 6.29
C LEU A 116 2.03 -1.57 5.10
N VAL A 117 0.73 -1.65 4.85
CA VAL A 117 0.15 -2.42 3.75
C VAL A 117 -0.42 -1.49 2.70
N THR A 118 -0.03 -1.70 1.44
CA THR A 118 -0.67 -1.12 0.26
C THR A 118 -1.44 -2.21 -0.48
N GLN A 119 -2.75 -2.02 -0.64
CA GLN A 119 -3.65 -3.03 -1.19
C GLN A 119 -4.52 -2.44 -2.30
N LEU A 120 -4.76 -3.24 -3.35
CA LEU A 120 -5.70 -2.94 -4.42
C LEU A 120 -6.95 -3.80 -4.27
N ASN A 121 -8.07 -3.16 -4.02
CA ASN A 121 -9.38 -3.77 -3.95
C ASN A 121 -10.09 -3.66 -5.30
N SER A 122 -10.74 -4.72 -5.73
CA SER A 122 -11.56 -4.77 -6.95
C SER A 122 -13.03 -4.97 -6.60
N TYR A 123 -13.89 -4.12 -7.15
CA TYR A 123 -15.34 -4.11 -6.89
C TYR A 123 -16.13 -4.32 -8.18
N LYS A 124 -17.29 -4.91 -8.04
CA LYS A 124 -18.33 -4.96 -9.08
C LYS A 124 -19.67 -4.61 -8.44
N GLN A 125 -20.32 -3.56 -8.97
CA GLN A 125 -21.58 -3.04 -8.42
C GLN A 125 -21.47 -2.80 -6.89
N ASP A 126 -20.41 -2.10 -6.49
CA ASP A 126 -20.05 -1.76 -5.11
C ASP A 126 -19.75 -2.95 -4.16
N SER A 127 -19.82 -4.18 -4.67
CA SER A 127 -19.42 -5.38 -3.92
C SER A 127 -17.95 -5.69 -4.17
N LEU A 128 -17.17 -5.88 -3.10
CA LEU A 128 -15.78 -6.32 -3.21
C LEU A 128 -15.74 -7.75 -3.75
N ILE A 129 -15.01 -7.96 -4.86
CA ILE A 129 -14.91 -9.26 -5.54
C ILE A 129 -13.53 -9.89 -5.44
N ASP A 130 -12.50 -9.07 -5.22
CA ASP A 130 -11.12 -9.54 -5.03
C ASP A 130 -10.24 -8.45 -4.43
N ALA A 131 -9.12 -8.84 -3.82
CA ALA A 131 -8.12 -7.94 -3.26
C ALA A 131 -6.71 -8.48 -3.51
N LEU A 132 -5.74 -7.58 -3.72
CA LEU A 132 -4.35 -7.90 -3.98
C LEU A 132 -3.44 -6.99 -3.15
N ILE A 133 -2.56 -7.59 -2.36
CA ILE A 133 -1.48 -6.88 -1.69
C ILE A 133 -0.45 -6.49 -2.75
N LEU A 134 -0.19 -5.20 -2.85
CA LEU A 134 0.84 -4.65 -3.73
C LEU A 134 2.17 -4.47 -3.00
N GLU A 135 2.11 -4.14 -1.72
CA GLU A 135 3.28 -3.92 -0.88
C GLU A 135 2.94 -4.19 0.58
N MET A 136 3.83 -4.91 1.25
CA MET A 136 4.00 -4.88 2.70
C MET A 136 5.37 -4.24 2.95
N ASN A 137 5.41 -3.19 3.76
CA ASN A 137 6.64 -2.45 4.06
C ASN A 137 6.88 -2.49 5.57
N PHE A 138 7.98 -3.10 5.97
CA PHE A 138 8.42 -3.22 7.35
C PHE A 138 9.90 -3.55 7.42
N THR A 139 10.48 -3.35 8.59
CA THR A 139 11.84 -3.76 8.91
C THR A 139 11.80 -4.54 10.21
N PHE A 140 12.38 -5.72 10.20
CA PHE A 140 12.73 -6.48 11.38
C PHE A 140 14.25 -6.70 11.33
N GLU A 141 14.75 -7.91 11.10
CA GLU A 141 16.16 -8.13 10.76
C GLU A 141 16.45 -7.84 9.28
N THR A 142 15.43 -7.98 8.46
CA THR A 142 15.47 -7.73 7.01
C THR A 142 14.48 -6.65 6.66
N GLN A 143 14.88 -5.68 5.87
CA GLN A 143 13.97 -4.70 5.31
C GLN A 143 13.17 -5.33 4.17
N ILE A 144 11.85 -5.31 4.28
CA ILE A 144 10.92 -5.80 3.27
C ILE A 144 10.16 -4.62 2.66
N TYR A 145 10.17 -4.54 1.34
CA TYR A 145 9.35 -3.59 0.58
C TYR A 145 9.08 -4.10 -0.82
N SER A 146 8.15 -3.49 -1.55
CA SER A 146 7.87 -3.86 -2.93
C SER A 146 7.93 -2.65 -3.87
N ARG A 147 8.24 -2.93 -5.14
CA ARG A 147 7.96 -2.03 -6.27
C ARG A 147 6.89 -2.69 -7.12
N TYR A 148 5.87 -1.93 -7.48
CA TYR A 148 4.78 -2.48 -8.26
C TYR A 148 4.37 -1.56 -9.41
N SER A 149 3.85 -2.19 -10.47
CA SER A 149 3.14 -1.51 -11.53
C SER A 149 1.87 -2.28 -11.87
N VAL A 150 0.76 -1.56 -11.96
CA VAL A 150 -0.54 -2.14 -12.30
C VAL A 150 -1.16 -1.37 -13.46
N ASN A 151 -1.68 -2.10 -14.42
CA ASN A 151 -2.53 -1.59 -15.49
C ASN A 151 -3.84 -2.38 -15.59
N ASP A 152 -4.69 -2.08 -16.57
CA ASP A 152 -6.01 -2.72 -16.75
C ASP A 152 -5.97 -4.25 -16.89
N SER A 153 -4.82 -4.82 -17.26
CA SER A 153 -4.70 -6.24 -17.61
C SER A 153 -3.77 -7.02 -16.69
N VAL A 154 -2.80 -6.33 -16.05
CA VAL A 154 -1.74 -7.00 -15.30
C VAL A 154 -1.25 -6.16 -14.13
N ALA A 155 -0.94 -6.85 -13.03
CA ALA A 155 -0.15 -6.32 -11.93
C ALA A 155 1.18 -7.08 -11.86
N VAL A 156 2.29 -6.34 -11.81
CA VAL A 156 3.65 -6.85 -11.59
C VAL A 156 4.14 -6.30 -10.26
N ILE A 157 4.60 -7.19 -9.40
CA ILE A 157 5.08 -6.86 -8.05
C ILE A 157 6.47 -7.45 -7.89
N ASP A 158 7.47 -6.61 -7.66
CA ASP A 158 8.83 -6.99 -7.30
C ASP A 158 9.02 -6.74 -5.81
N ARG A 159 9.06 -7.81 -5.02
CA ARG A 159 9.32 -7.77 -3.59
C ARG A 159 10.81 -7.87 -3.36
N TYR A 160 11.33 -6.95 -2.57
CA TYR A 160 12.72 -6.85 -2.15
C TYR A 160 12.83 -7.28 -0.68
N GLU A 161 13.81 -8.13 -0.42
CA GLU A 161 14.28 -8.49 0.91
C GLU A 161 15.75 -8.06 0.99
N VAL A 162 16.04 -7.09 1.87
CA VAL A 162 17.36 -6.48 1.99
C VAL A 162 17.87 -6.73 3.39
N ASN A 163 18.95 -7.52 3.51
CA ASN A 163 19.62 -7.80 4.78
C ASN A 163 21.02 -7.21 4.77
N ASP A 164 21.25 -6.21 5.59
CA ASP A 164 22.53 -5.56 5.80
C ASP A 164 23.21 -5.96 7.12
N ILE A 165 22.61 -6.86 7.92
CA ILE A 165 23.16 -7.31 9.19
C ILE A 165 24.29 -8.30 8.92
N LEU A 166 25.43 -8.04 9.56
CA LEU A 166 26.57 -8.96 9.60
C LEU A 166 26.47 -9.80 10.86
N TYR A 167 26.35 -11.11 10.71
CA TYR A 167 26.33 -12.07 11.80
C TYR A 167 27.69 -12.76 11.94
N ASP A 168 28.01 -13.15 13.18
CA ASP A 168 29.04 -14.15 13.44
C ASP A 168 28.54 -15.51 12.99
N GLU A 169 29.33 -16.23 12.18
CA GLU A 169 28.92 -17.53 11.62
C GLU A 169 28.83 -18.64 12.67
N GLU A 170 29.57 -18.52 13.80
CA GLU A 170 29.64 -19.57 14.84
C GLU A 170 28.61 -19.29 15.94
N SER A 171 28.52 -18.07 16.43
CA SER A 171 27.63 -17.71 17.55
C SER A 171 26.26 -17.20 17.11
N GLY A 172 26.13 -16.68 15.88
CA GLY A 172 24.92 -16.03 15.40
C GLY A 172 24.74 -14.59 15.94
N ASP A 173 25.76 -14.08 16.65
CA ASP A 173 25.72 -12.72 17.19
C ASP A 173 25.81 -11.66 16.09
N ILE A 174 25.19 -10.51 16.33
CA ILE A 174 25.28 -9.35 15.40
C ILE A 174 26.62 -8.67 15.59
N LEU A 175 27.46 -8.72 14.53
CA LEU A 175 28.77 -8.03 14.48
C LEU A 175 28.69 -6.60 13.97
N GLY A 176 27.59 -6.22 13.29
CA GLY A 176 27.44 -4.89 12.70
C GLY A 176 26.67 -4.90 11.41
N THR A 177 27.04 -4.07 10.43
CA THR A 177 26.41 -3.96 9.12
C THR A 177 27.36 -4.36 8.01
N LYS A 178 26.82 -5.06 6.99
CA LYS A 178 27.53 -5.40 5.77
C LYS A 178 27.85 -4.15 4.95
N SER A 179 29.02 -4.08 4.35
CA SER A 179 29.39 -3.01 3.41
C SER A 179 28.51 -3.00 2.15
N LYS A 180 27.97 -4.16 1.79
CA LYS A 180 27.00 -4.34 0.72
C LYS A 180 25.89 -5.26 1.23
N PRO A 181 24.64 -4.78 1.30
CA PRO A 181 23.50 -5.58 1.72
C PRO A 181 23.26 -6.77 0.77
N ASP A 182 22.86 -7.90 1.35
CA ASP A 182 22.30 -9.00 0.57
C ASP A 182 20.89 -8.64 0.15
N THR A 183 20.63 -8.79 -1.14
CA THR A 183 19.31 -8.45 -1.68
C THR A 183 18.75 -9.64 -2.44
N VAL A 184 17.54 -10.03 -2.08
CA VAL A 184 16.74 -11.03 -2.80
C VAL A 184 15.54 -10.33 -3.41
N VAL A 185 15.23 -10.64 -4.66
CA VAL A 185 14.08 -10.07 -5.37
C VAL A 185 13.18 -11.18 -5.89
N HIS A 186 11.91 -11.16 -5.47
CA HIS A 186 10.88 -12.04 -5.95
C HIS A 186 9.89 -11.28 -6.82
N ARG A 187 9.64 -11.78 -8.03
CA ARG A 187 8.65 -11.20 -8.95
C ARG A 187 7.40 -12.05 -9.00
N SER A 188 6.26 -11.44 -8.66
CA SER A 188 4.94 -11.98 -8.85
C SER A 188 4.20 -11.23 -9.96
N VAL A 189 3.52 -11.98 -10.85
CA VAL A 189 2.70 -11.42 -11.94
C VAL A 189 1.28 -11.93 -11.82
N TYR A 190 0.32 -11.02 -11.79
CA TYR A 190 -1.11 -11.30 -11.75
C TYR A 190 -1.79 -10.75 -13.01
N LYS A 191 -2.56 -11.59 -13.73
CA LYS A 191 -3.51 -11.11 -14.74
C LYS A 191 -4.78 -10.62 -14.06
N ILE A 192 -5.33 -9.54 -14.58
CA ILE A 192 -6.63 -9.00 -14.15
C ILE A 192 -7.69 -9.49 -15.14
N ILE A 193 -8.57 -10.38 -14.68
CA ILE A 193 -9.60 -11.01 -15.50
C ILE A 193 -10.95 -10.77 -14.83
N ASN A 194 -11.82 -9.98 -15.46
CA ASN A 194 -13.12 -9.62 -14.89
C ASN A 194 -13.04 -9.10 -13.44
N GLY A 195 -12.02 -8.29 -13.17
CA GLY A 195 -11.73 -7.75 -11.84
C GLY A 195 -11.09 -8.71 -10.84
N ARG A 196 -10.82 -9.96 -11.23
CA ARG A 196 -10.13 -10.92 -10.36
C ARG A 196 -8.63 -10.94 -10.65
N PHE A 197 -7.83 -11.04 -9.61
CA PHE A 197 -6.36 -11.15 -9.69
C PHE A 197 -5.98 -12.63 -9.77
N VAL A 198 -5.44 -13.05 -10.92
CA VAL A 198 -5.06 -14.45 -11.17
C VAL A 198 -3.54 -14.53 -11.26
N LYS A 199 -2.89 -15.13 -10.26
CA LYS A 199 -1.44 -15.32 -10.25
C LYS A 199 -1.01 -16.14 -11.46
N LYS A 200 -0.02 -15.64 -12.21
CA LYS A 200 0.53 -16.29 -13.41
C LYS A 200 1.99 -16.68 -13.23
N GLN A 201 2.70 -15.94 -12.43
CA GLN A 201 4.12 -16.17 -12.18
C GLN A 201 4.45 -15.80 -10.76
N ASP A 202 5.39 -16.55 -10.19
CA ASP A 202 6.05 -16.26 -8.93
C ASP A 202 7.45 -16.86 -9.01
N LYS A 203 8.47 -16.01 -9.00
CA LYS A 203 9.86 -16.48 -9.10
C LYS A 203 10.84 -15.51 -8.47
N ARG A 204 11.91 -16.06 -7.92
CA ARG A 204 13.11 -15.30 -7.58
C ARG A 204 13.81 -14.83 -8.86
N ILE A 205 14.21 -13.55 -8.93
CA ILE A 205 14.88 -12.95 -10.09
C ILE A 205 16.27 -12.40 -9.73
N MET A 206 16.56 -12.26 -8.42
CA MET A 206 17.87 -11.88 -7.90
C MET A 206 18.07 -12.51 -6.53
#